data_996aadae54d8e1ff3d24f4e69ed4cc48
#
_entry.id   996aadae54d8e1ff3d24f4e69ed4cc48
#
_cell.length_a   1.000
_cell.length_b   1.000
_cell.length_c   1.000
_cell.angle_alpha   90.00
_cell.angle_beta   90.00
_cell.angle_gamma   90.00
#
_symmetry.space_group_name_H-M   'P 1'
#
loop_
_entity.id
_entity.type
_entity.pdbx_description
1 polymer ?
#
loop_
_entity_poly.entity_id
_entity_poly.type
_entity_poly.pdbx_seq_one_letter_code
_entity_poly.pdbx_strand_id
1 'polypeptide(L)'
;KVTISPEFLACAMERMAQELRENIRNTQWVGDGADLHWFNSYYDNSGRQVEGGTANPVRMMLTGQVFTILSGTATEAQVRQILRSVDWYLWDPSRGGVCLNTDFREVKLDMGRMFGFAYGNKENSAVFCHMAVMYAYALYSRGFAAEGWRMLEQLYSQSADFARSRILPGIPEYFDDRGQGMYPYLTGAGSWLLMTLQCQAFGVRGQDGNLLLEPKLQSCQFGSDGVAEISCTCAGKQLQVRYHNPQS
;
A
#
# COMPACT_ATOMS: atom_id res chain seq x y z
N LYS A 1 37.41 18.17 15.07
CA LYS A 1 36.20 17.40 15.47
C LYS A 1 35.12 18.42 15.75
N VAL A 2 34.00 18.31 15.06
CA VAL A 2 32.79 19.07 15.38
C VAL A 2 31.95 18.16 16.27
N THR A 3 31.59 18.65 17.47
CA THR A 3 30.68 17.96 18.38
C THR A 3 29.30 18.51 18.19
N ILE A 4 28.34 17.66 17.85
CA ILE A 4 26.93 18.01 17.68
C ILE A 4 26.16 17.38 18.82
N SER A 5 25.30 18.15 19.52
CA SER A 5 24.46 17.58 20.58
C SER A 5 23.33 16.73 19.96
N PRO A 6 22.87 15.67 20.65
CA PRO A 6 21.75 14.85 20.20
C PRO A 6 20.48 15.67 19.96
N GLU A 7 20.20 16.65 20.80
CA GLU A 7 19.02 17.53 20.71
C GLU A 7 19.08 18.40 19.45
N PHE A 8 20.25 18.98 19.16
CA PHE A 8 20.43 19.76 17.92
C PHE A 8 20.24 18.89 16.69
N LEU A 9 20.81 17.67 16.70
CA LEU A 9 20.66 16.74 15.60
C LEU A 9 19.20 16.34 15.39
N ALA A 10 18.49 15.98 16.46
CA ALA A 10 17.07 15.62 16.42
C ALA A 10 16.24 16.76 15.82
N CYS A 11 16.37 17.97 16.35
CA CYS A 11 15.66 19.15 15.85
C CYS A 11 15.97 19.45 14.37
N ALA A 12 17.23 19.31 13.96
CA ALA A 12 17.64 19.51 12.57
C ALA A 12 17.00 18.48 11.63
N MET A 13 16.98 17.21 12.04
CA MET A 13 16.35 16.12 11.27
C MET A 13 14.84 16.29 11.17
N GLU A 14 14.16 16.66 12.26
CA GLU A 14 12.72 16.94 12.26
C GLU A 14 12.36 18.08 11.31
N ARG A 15 13.15 19.17 11.35
CA ARG A 15 12.96 20.30 10.42
C ARG A 15 13.15 19.88 8.98
N MET A 16 14.22 19.16 8.65
CA MET A 16 14.47 18.67 7.30
C MET A 16 13.35 17.73 6.81
N ALA A 17 12.85 16.85 7.69
CA ALA A 17 11.74 15.97 7.35
C ALA A 17 10.44 16.76 7.08
N GLN A 18 10.19 17.82 7.85
CA GLN A 18 9.03 18.67 7.64
C GLN A 18 9.14 19.49 6.34
N GLU A 19 10.29 20.09 6.07
CA GLU A 19 10.56 20.83 4.83
C GLU A 19 10.41 19.93 3.60
N LEU A 20 10.93 18.70 3.65
CA LEU A 20 10.76 17.71 2.57
C LEU A 20 9.29 17.35 2.37
N ARG A 21 8.56 17.10 3.45
CA ARG A 21 7.12 16.77 3.40
C ARG A 21 6.31 17.89 2.76
N GLU A 22 6.56 19.13 3.15
CA GLU A 22 5.88 20.31 2.59
C GLU A 22 6.24 20.52 1.12
N ASN A 23 7.50 20.33 0.77
CA ASN A 23 7.93 20.42 -0.61
C ASN A 23 7.19 19.38 -1.48
N ILE A 24 7.15 18.12 -1.08
CA ILE A 24 6.41 17.07 -1.80
C ILE A 24 4.93 17.44 -1.94
N ARG A 25 4.28 17.88 -0.86
CA ARG A 25 2.86 18.28 -0.89
C ARG A 25 2.59 19.40 -1.90
N ASN A 26 3.47 20.37 -1.98
CA ASN A 26 3.28 21.56 -2.79
C ASN A 26 3.70 21.37 -4.26
N THR A 27 4.66 20.50 -4.54
CA THR A 27 5.25 20.38 -5.88
C THR A 27 4.88 19.09 -6.61
N GLN A 28 4.46 18.04 -5.89
CA GLN A 28 4.18 16.74 -6.47
C GLN A 28 2.68 16.38 -6.54
N TRP A 29 1.81 17.28 -6.10
CA TRP A 29 0.37 17.06 -6.15
C TRP A 29 -0.14 17.38 -7.56
N VAL A 30 -0.61 16.34 -8.26
CA VAL A 30 -1.07 16.39 -9.66
C VAL A 30 -2.50 15.87 -9.77
N GLY A 31 -3.10 16.01 -10.94
CA GLY A 31 -4.45 15.52 -11.20
C GLY A 31 -4.68 15.22 -12.66
N ASP A 32 -5.88 14.74 -12.98
CA ASP A 32 -6.33 14.44 -14.35
C ASP A 32 -6.86 15.65 -15.12
N GLY A 33 -6.78 16.83 -14.51
CA GLY A 33 -7.36 18.06 -15.05
C GLY A 33 -8.84 18.25 -14.74
N ALA A 34 -9.46 17.32 -14.01
CA ALA A 34 -10.82 17.36 -13.49
C ALA A 34 -10.80 17.23 -11.95
N ASP A 35 -11.40 16.16 -11.41
CA ASP A 35 -11.63 16.02 -9.96
C ASP A 35 -10.71 15.03 -9.26
N LEU A 36 -9.93 14.24 -10.00
CA LEU A 36 -9.08 13.19 -9.45
C LEU A 36 -7.63 13.65 -9.31
N HIS A 37 -7.06 13.43 -8.12
CA HIS A 37 -5.73 13.90 -7.77
C HIS A 37 -4.92 12.83 -7.06
N TRP A 38 -3.58 12.86 -7.28
CA TRP A 38 -2.60 11.96 -6.67
C TRP A 38 -1.21 12.62 -6.65
N PHE A 39 -0.21 11.93 -6.09
CA PHE A 39 1.17 12.42 -6.11
C PHE A 39 1.92 11.89 -7.33
N ASN A 40 2.64 12.76 -8.03
CA ASN A 40 3.68 12.34 -8.95
C ASN A 40 4.81 11.69 -8.16
N SER A 41 5.21 10.50 -8.55
CA SER A 41 6.27 9.74 -7.88
C SER A 41 7.49 9.50 -8.76
N TYR A 42 7.44 9.89 -10.01
CA TYR A 42 8.50 9.57 -10.96
C TYR A 42 8.84 10.72 -11.89
N TYR A 43 10.15 10.83 -12.15
CA TYR A 43 10.70 11.71 -13.17
C TYR A 43 11.48 10.86 -14.17
N ASP A 44 11.40 11.18 -15.46
CA ASP A 44 12.19 10.52 -16.48
C ASP A 44 13.68 10.95 -16.41
N ASN A 45 14.53 10.29 -17.19
CA ASN A 45 15.97 10.60 -17.20
C ASN A 45 16.32 12.04 -17.67
N SER A 46 15.33 12.74 -18.22
CA SER A 46 15.46 14.17 -18.59
C SER A 46 14.93 15.11 -17.51
N GLY A 47 14.51 14.57 -16.35
CA GLY A 47 13.94 15.34 -15.25
C GLY A 47 12.51 15.84 -15.52
N ARG A 48 11.78 15.25 -16.46
CA ARG A 48 10.39 15.61 -16.73
C ARG A 48 9.47 14.76 -15.85
N GLN A 49 8.46 15.40 -15.28
CA GLN A 49 7.41 14.74 -14.51
C GLN A 49 6.67 13.70 -15.37
N VAL A 50 6.46 12.51 -14.83
CA VAL A 50 5.87 11.39 -15.57
C VAL A 50 4.37 11.33 -15.40
N GLU A 51 3.86 11.55 -14.18
CA GLU A 51 2.46 11.37 -13.83
C GLU A 51 1.66 12.66 -13.98
N GLY A 52 0.35 12.52 -14.19
CA GLY A 52 -0.61 13.60 -14.30
C GLY A 52 -1.54 13.45 -15.50
N GLY A 53 -2.60 14.24 -15.52
CA GLY A 53 -3.64 14.24 -16.55
C GLY A 53 -3.32 15.04 -17.80
N THR A 54 -2.22 15.79 -17.82
CA THR A 54 -1.74 16.47 -19.04
C THR A 54 -1.16 15.51 -20.07
N ALA A 55 -0.81 14.30 -19.64
CA ALA A 55 -0.47 13.20 -20.53
C ALA A 55 -1.75 12.54 -21.10
N ASN A 56 -1.74 12.17 -22.36
CA ASN A 56 -2.78 11.36 -22.97
C ASN A 56 -2.15 10.04 -23.46
N PRO A 57 -2.40 8.92 -22.79
CA PRO A 57 -3.34 8.71 -21.68
C PRO A 57 -2.87 9.28 -20.33
N VAL A 58 -3.83 9.40 -19.38
CA VAL A 58 -3.55 9.75 -17.98
C VAL A 58 -2.57 8.76 -17.37
N ARG A 59 -1.55 9.27 -16.67
CA ARG A 59 -0.52 8.43 -16.04
C ARG A 59 -0.58 8.54 -14.53
N MET A 60 -0.80 7.40 -13.88
CA MET A 60 -0.81 7.26 -12.43
C MET A 60 -0.04 6.02 -12.02
N MET A 61 0.77 6.12 -10.96
CA MET A 61 1.50 5.01 -10.35
C MET A 61 1.12 4.85 -8.89
N LEU A 62 0.92 3.60 -8.44
CA LEU A 62 0.52 3.27 -7.08
C LEU A 62 1.63 3.54 -6.07
N THR A 63 2.89 3.27 -6.43
CA THR A 63 4.03 3.28 -5.51
C THR A 63 4.17 4.60 -4.75
N GLY A 64 4.07 5.74 -5.45
CA GLY A 64 4.14 7.05 -4.81
C GLY A 64 2.99 7.29 -3.84
N GLN A 65 1.81 6.78 -4.15
CA GLN A 65 0.65 6.91 -3.27
C GLN A 65 0.85 6.12 -1.98
N VAL A 66 1.35 4.90 -2.08
CA VAL A 66 1.66 4.07 -0.91
C VAL A 66 2.63 4.79 0.03
N PHE A 67 3.74 5.29 -0.49
CA PHE A 67 4.76 5.93 0.36
C PHE A 67 4.32 7.29 0.90
N THR A 68 3.55 8.08 0.16
CA THR A 68 3.05 9.37 0.66
C THR A 68 2.00 9.19 1.75
N ILE A 69 1.18 8.14 1.68
CA ILE A 69 0.23 7.77 2.75
C ILE A 69 1.01 7.26 3.97
N LEU A 70 1.89 6.27 3.78
CA LEU A 70 2.62 5.58 4.84
C LEU A 70 3.52 6.53 5.65
N SER A 71 4.22 7.44 4.99
CA SER A 71 5.10 8.44 5.63
C SER A 71 4.36 9.58 6.32
N GLY A 72 3.04 9.68 6.18
CA GLY A 72 2.27 10.82 6.64
C GLY A 72 2.48 12.10 5.81
N THR A 73 3.10 11.99 4.64
CA THR A 73 3.23 13.12 3.70
C THR A 73 1.87 13.55 3.18
N ALA A 74 1.02 12.62 2.72
CA ALA A 74 -0.34 12.93 2.34
C ALA A 74 -1.16 13.37 3.56
N THR A 75 -1.90 14.48 3.46
CA THR A 75 -2.92 14.86 4.42
C THR A 75 -4.12 13.91 4.33
N GLU A 76 -4.99 13.90 5.33
CA GLU A 76 -6.20 13.06 5.30
C GLU A 76 -7.07 13.37 4.07
N ALA A 77 -7.26 14.65 3.74
CA ALA A 77 -7.99 15.07 2.55
C ALA A 77 -7.34 14.54 1.25
N GLN A 78 -6.01 14.57 1.18
CA GLN A 78 -5.27 14.01 0.04
C GLN A 78 -5.39 12.48 -0.02
N VAL A 79 -5.37 11.77 1.12
CA VAL A 79 -5.61 10.31 1.14
C VAL A 79 -6.99 9.98 0.57
N ARG A 80 -8.04 10.73 0.92
CA ARG A 80 -9.39 10.55 0.35
C ARG A 80 -9.43 10.79 -1.17
N GLN A 81 -8.66 11.74 -1.66
CA GLN A 81 -8.51 11.98 -3.10
C GLN A 81 -7.77 10.83 -3.79
N ILE A 82 -6.65 10.38 -3.19
CA ILE A 82 -5.88 9.23 -3.70
C ILE A 82 -6.77 7.98 -3.79
N LEU A 83 -7.57 7.69 -2.77
CA LEU A 83 -8.51 6.56 -2.79
C LEU A 83 -9.43 6.61 -4.00
N ARG A 84 -10.04 7.76 -4.29
CA ARG A 84 -10.90 7.93 -5.48
C ARG A 84 -10.14 7.74 -6.78
N SER A 85 -8.92 8.27 -6.85
CA SER A 85 -8.07 8.15 -8.04
C SER A 85 -7.61 6.69 -8.26
N VAL A 86 -7.24 5.99 -7.19
CA VAL A 86 -6.90 4.56 -7.24
C VAL A 86 -8.11 3.72 -7.67
N ASP A 87 -9.29 3.98 -7.12
CA ASP A 87 -10.50 3.26 -7.49
C ASP A 87 -10.86 3.47 -8.96
N TRP A 88 -10.61 4.64 -9.51
CA TRP A 88 -10.93 4.95 -10.91
C TRP A 88 -9.87 4.44 -11.90
N TYR A 89 -8.60 4.59 -11.59
CA TYR A 89 -7.52 4.35 -12.54
C TYR A 89 -6.77 3.04 -12.34
N LEU A 90 -6.70 2.50 -11.12
CA LEU A 90 -5.83 1.36 -10.80
C LEU A 90 -6.58 0.15 -10.26
N TRP A 91 -7.84 0.28 -9.83
CA TRP A 91 -8.60 -0.81 -9.28
C TRP A 91 -9.15 -1.73 -10.38
N ASP A 92 -8.71 -2.99 -10.37
CA ASP A 92 -9.20 -4.04 -11.28
C ASP A 92 -9.45 -5.35 -10.51
N PRO A 93 -10.67 -5.58 -10.00
CA PRO A 93 -11.00 -6.78 -9.25
C PRO A 93 -10.94 -8.06 -10.11
N SER A 94 -11.04 -7.96 -11.43
CA SER A 94 -10.93 -9.11 -12.34
C SER A 94 -9.49 -9.65 -12.37
N ARG A 95 -8.51 -8.79 -12.15
CA ARG A 95 -7.08 -9.12 -12.08
C ARG A 95 -6.59 -9.40 -10.66
N GLY A 96 -7.41 -9.18 -9.65
CA GLY A 96 -7.08 -9.47 -8.25
C GLY A 96 -6.90 -8.25 -7.35
N GLY A 97 -7.13 -7.03 -7.82
CA GLY A 97 -7.11 -5.84 -6.98
C GLY A 97 -6.52 -4.59 -7.62
N VAL A 98 -5.56 -3.95 -6.96
CA VAL A 98 -4.97 -2.69 -7.38
C VAL A 98 -3.73 -2.91 -8.25
N CYS A 99 -3.73 -2.35 -9.45
CA CYS A 99 -2.61 -2.39 -10.39
C CYS A 99 -1.53 -1.38 -10.02
N LEU A 100 -0.27 -1.65 -10.42
CA LEU A 100 0.85 -0.75 -10.12
C LEU A 100 0.79 0.58 -10.86
N ASN A 101 0.29 0.59 -12.09
CA ASN A 101 0.20 1.80 -12.92
C ASN A 101 -0.87 1.69 -13.98
N THR A 102 -1.31 2.84 -14.49
CA THR A 102 -2.15 2.92 -15.69
C THR A 102 -1.39 2.47 -16.94
N ASP A 103 -2.10 2.12 -18.01
CA ASP A 103 -1.49 1.88 -19.32
C ASP A 103 -0.99 3.19 -19.94
N PHE A 104 0.31 3.32 -20.12
CA PHE A 104 0.92 4.49 -20.75
C PHE A 104 0.79 4.49 -22.28
N ARG A 105 0.37 3.37 -22.88
CA ARG A 105 0.24 3.14 -24.33
C ARG A 105 1.49 3.48 -25.14
N GLU A 106 2.64 3.51 -24.47
CA GLU A 106 3.94 3.72 -25.08
C GLU A 106 5.02 3.00 -24.26
N VAL A 107 6.14 2.68 -24.89
CA VAL A 107 7.33 2.15 -24.22
C VAL A 107 8.27 3.31 -23.91
N LYS A 108 8.49 3.59 -22.63
CA LYS A 108 9.41 4.63 -22.16
C LYS A 108 10.72 4.02 -21.67
N LEU A 109 11.72 3.98 -22.55
CA LEU A 109 13.04 3.42 -22.21
C LEU A 109 13.86 4.32 -21.27
N ASP A 110 13.39 5.52 -21.02
CA ASP A 110 13.97 6.52 -20.14
C ASP A 110 13.44 6.49 -18.70
N MET A 111 12.71 5.41 -18.33
CA MET A 111 12.10 5.21 -17.01
C MET A 111 12.63 3.97 -16.26
N GLY A 112 13.84 3.52 -16.52
CA GLY A 112 14.39 2.31 -15.90
C GLY A 112 13.76 1.02 -16.43
N ARG A 113 13.68 -0.05 -15.58
CA ARG A 113 13.34 -1.40 -16.06
C ARG A 113 11.85 -1.66 -16.23
N MET A 114 10.96 -0.80 -15.78
CA MET A 114 9.50 -1.04 -15.81
C MET A 114 9.02 -1.47 -17.20
N PHE A 115 9.41 -0.74 -18.24
CA PHE A 115 9.06 -1.04 -19.63
C PHE A 115 9.87 -2.18 -20.28
N GLY A 116 10.73 -2.85 -19.52
CA GLY A 116 11.30 -4.15 -19.91
C GLY A 116 10.30 -5.30 -19.80
N PHE A 117 9.12 -5.05 -19.22
CA PHE A 117 8.01 -6.01 -19.11
C PHE A 117 6.82 -5.55 -19.93
N ALA A 118 6.11 -6.52 -20.52
CA ALA A 118 4.84 -6.25 -21.17
C ALA A 118 3.84 -5.69 -20.16
N TYR A 119 2.93 -4.85 -20.62
CA TYR A 119 1.84 -4.33 -19.80
C TYR A 119 1.03 -5.48 -19.15
N GLY A 120 0.72 -5.32 -17.88
CA GLY A 120 0.07 -6.33 -17.07
C GLY A 120 1.02 -7.33 -16.40
N ASN A 121 2.33 -7.19 -16.58
CA ASN A 121 3.33 -8.08 -15.99
C ASN A 121 4.32 -7.33 -15.11
N LYS A 122 4.66 -7.94 -13.96
CA LYS A 122 5.62 -7.43 -12.99
C LYS A 122 5.43 -5.94 -12.68
N GLU A 123 6.48 -5.14 -12.80
CA GLU A 123 6.46 -3.72 -12.49
C GLU A 123 5.65 -2.88 -13.47
N ASN A 124 5.17 -3.46 -14.59
CA ASN A 124 4.35 -2.75 -15.56
C ASN A 124 2.88 -3.17 -15.44
N SER A 125 2.16 -2.55 -14.53
CA SER A 125 0.73 -2.70 -14.30
C SER A 125 0.21 -4.07 -13.81
N ALA A 126 1.07 -4.98 -13.35
CA ALA A 126 0.57 -6.15 -12.63
C ALA A 126 -0.13 -5.72 -11.32
N VAL A 127 -1.02 -6.56 -10.79
CA VAL A 127 -1.39 -6.48 -9.38
C VAL A 127 -0.22 -7.05 -8.58
N PHE A 128 0.73 -6.19 -8.22
CA PHE A 128 1.95 -6.58 -7.54
C PHE A 128 1.65 -6.73 -6.04
N CYS A 129 1.51 -7.98 -5.59
CA CYS A 129 0.92 -8.28 -4.27
C CYS A 129 1.67 -7.63 -3.11
N HIS A 130 3.00 -7.50 -3.19
CA HIS A 130 3.77 -6.79 -2.17
C HIS A 130 3.30 -5.32 -2.05
N MET A 131 3.19 -4.60 -3.17
CA MET A 131 2.76 -3.19 -3.16
C MET A 131 1.28 -3.04 -2.78
N ALA A 132 0.43 -3.98 -3.21
CA ALA A 132 -0.98 -4.00 -2.83
C ALA A 132 -1.18 -4.16 -1.32
N VAL A 133 -0.40 -5.06 -0.68
CA VAL A 133 -0.43 -5.22 0.78
C VAL A 133 0.18 -4.01 1.49
N MET A 134 1.26 -3.40 0.97
CA MET A 134 1.80 -2.15 1.51
C MET A 134 0.78 -1.01 1.43
N TYR A 135 -0.03 -0.96 0.36
CA TYR A 135 -1.12 0.00 0.24
C TYR A 135 -2.17 -0.21 1.34
N ALA A 136 -2.60 -1.46 1.56
CA ALA A 136 -3.51 -1.78 2.66
C ALA A 136 -2.92 -1.38 4.03
N TYR A 137 -1.65 -1.72 4.28
CA TYR A 137 -0.95 -1.32 5.51
C TYR A 137 -0.95 0.20 5.70
N ALA A 138 -0.62 0.95 4.64
CA ALA A 138 -0.59 2.40 4.66
C ALA A 138 -1.98 2.99 5.00
N LEU A 139 -3.05 2.45 4.41
CA LEU A 139 -4.44 2.85 4.70
C LEU A 139 -4.80 2.57 6.16
N TYR A 140 -4.55 1.37 6.65
CA TYR A 140 -4.76 1.02 8.06
C TYR A 140 -4.01 1.94 9.01
N SER A 141 -2.74 2.25 8.70
CA SER A 141 -1.90 3.12 9.54
C SER A 141 -2.46 4.54 9.68
N ARG A 142 -3.26 4.97 8.71
CA ARG A 142 -3.89 6.29 8.64
C ARG A 142 -5.38 6.29 9.01
N GLY A 143 -5.91 5.18 9.57
CA GLY A 143 -7.29 5.08 10.03
C GLY A 143 -8.32 4.72 8.94
N PHE A 144 -7.89 4.44 7.70
CA PHE A 144 -8.75 3.99 6.60
C PHE A 144 -8.85 2.45 6.61
N ALA A 145 -9.36 1.92 7.73
CA ALA A 145 -9.36 0.47 7.97
C ALA A 145 -10.30 -0.30 7.05
N ALA A 146 -11.45 0.27 6.69
CA ALA A 146 -12.40 -0.37 5.77
C ALA A 146 -11.81 -0.51 4.36
N GLU A 147 -11.17 0.54 3.88
CA GLU A 147 -10.51 0.55 2.58
C GLU A 147 -9.30 -0.39 2.57
N GLY A 148 -8.51 -0.40 3.66
CA GLY A 148 -7.40 -1.33 3.83
C GLY A 148 -7.87 -2.79 3.85
N TRP A 149 -8.98 -3.10 4.53
CA TRP A 149 -9.57 -4.43 4.54
C TRP A 149 -10.04 -4.85 3.14
N ARG A 150 -10.75 -3.99 2.43
CA ARG A 150 -11.19 -4.25 1.06
C ARG A 150 -10.03 -4.69 0.14
N MET A 151 -8.84 -4.08 0.29
CA MET A 151 -7.66 -4.48 -0.47
C MET A 151 -7.20 -5.90 -0.11
N LEU A 152 -7.12 -6.22 1.19
CA LEU A 152 -6.71 -7.54 1.67
C LEU A 152 -7.71 -8.64 1.29
N GLU A 153 -8.99 -8.36 1.45
CA GLU A 153 -10.07 -9.29 1.12
C GLU A 153 -10.09 -9.64 -0.38
N GLN A 154 -9.91 -8.65 -1.25
CA GLN A 154 -9.83 -8.86 -2.69
C GLN A 154 -8.61 -9.72 -3.06
N LEU A 155 -7.44 -9.41 -2.48
CA LEU A 155 -6.21 -10.16 -2.70
C LEU A 155 -6.34 -11.62 -2.21
N TYR A 156 -6.94 -11.81 -1.03
CA TYR A 156 -7.22 -13.14 -0.49
C TYR A 156 -8.20 -13.92 -1.39
N SER A 157 -9.31 -13.31 -1.77
CA SER A 157 -10.31 -13.94 -2.62
C SER A 157 -9.75 -14.37 -3.96
N GLN A 158 -8.88 -13.56 -4.57
CA GLN A 158 -8.19 -13.93 -5.80
C GLN A 158 -7.21 -15.09 -5.58
N SER A 159 -6.43 -15.05 -4.49
CA SER A 159 -5.43 -16.09 -4.18
C SER A 159 -6.07 -17.42 -3.83
N ALA A 160 -7.19 -17.40 -3.11
CA ALA A 160 -7.89 -18.60 -2.65
C ALA A 160 -8.66 -19.33 -3.76
N ASP A 161 -9.02 -18.63 -4.83
CA ASP A 161 -9.71 -19.22 -5.99
C ASP A 161 -8.71 -19.77 -6.99
N PHE A 162 -8.45 -21.08 -6.93
CA PHE A 162 -7.52 -21.73 -7.87
C PHE A 162 -7.98 -21.66 -9.34
N ALA A 163 -9.29 -21.60 -9.57
CA ALA A 163 -9.80 -21.51 -10.96
C ALA A 163 -9.38 -20.18 -11.61
N ARG A 164 -9.24 -19.12 -10.80
CA ARG A 164 -8.79 -17.79 -11.24
C ARG A 164 -7.28 -17.63 -11.14
N SER A 165 -6.72 -17.82 -9.95
CA SER A 165 -5.31 -17.56 -9.68
C SER A 165 -4.34 -18.56 -10.31
N ARG A 166 -4.79 -19.80 -10.54
CA ARG A 166 -3.96 -20.91 -11.05
C ARG A 166 -2.72 -21.20 -10.19
N ILE A 167 -2.74 -20.81 -8.92
CA ILE A 167 -1.59 -20.93 -8.02
C ILE A 167 -2.02 -21.49 -6.67
N LEU A 168 -1.18 -22.34 -6.07
CA LEU A 168 -1.29 -22.88 -4.71
C LEU A 168 0.12 -23.14 -4.15
N PRO A 169 0.31 -23.01 -2.83
CA PRO A 169 -0.51 -22.29 -1.87
C PRO A 169 -0.05 -20.82 -1.72
N GLY A 170 -0.99 -19.96 -1.31
CA GLY A 170 -0.66 -18.64 -0.77
C GLY A 170 -0.70 -17.50 -1.79
N ILE A 171 -0.22 -16.35 -1.37
CA ILE A 171 -0.20 -15.13 -2.17
C ILE A 171 1.03 -15.12 -3.06
N PRO A 172 0.87 -14.98 -4.39
CA PRO A 172 2.00 -14.92 -5.32
C PRO A 172 2.77 -13.60 -5.21
N GLU A 173 3.85 -13.45 -5.97
CA GLU A 173 4.54 -12.17 -6.12
C GLU A 173 3.62 -11.14 -6.80
N TYR A 174 2.93 -11.55 -7.88
CA TYR A 174 1.95 -10.71 -8.56
C TYR A 174 0.88 -11.54 -9.28
N PHE A 175 -0.24 -10.91 -9.62
CA PHE A 175 -1.19 -11.40 -10.62
C PHE A 175 -0.97 -10.65 -11.94
N ASP A 176 -0.92 -11.40 -13.03
CA ASP A 176 -0.73 -10.87 -14.38
C ASP A 176 -2.01 -10.20 -14.94
N ASP A 177 -1.99 -9.85 -16.22
CA ASP A 177 -3.12 -9.24 -16.95
C ASP A 177 -4.37 -10.14 -17.05
N ARG A 178 -4.23 -11.44 -16.74
CA ARG A 178 -5.33 -12.44 -16.72
C ARG A 178 -5.77 -12.79 -15.30
N GLY A 179 -5.17 -12.18 -14.28
CA GLY A 179 -5.39 -12.52 -12.90
C GLY A 179 -4.75 -13.84 -12.46
N GLN A 180 -3.80 -14.37 -13.23
CA GLN A 180 -3.05 -15.57 -12.88
C GLN A 180 -1.88 -15.21 -11.96
N GLY A 181 -1.73 -16.00 -10.89
CA GLY A 181 -0.65 -15.82 -9.94
C GLY A 181 0.69 -16.27 -10.51
N MET A 182 1.69 -15.42 -10.35
CA MET A 182 3.04 -15.64 -10.84
C MET A 182 4.02 -15.66 -9.68
N TYR A 183 5.00 -16.58 -9.73
CA TYR A 183 6.01 -16.79 -8.67
C TYR A 183 5.40 -17.21 -7.33
N PRO A 184 5.11 -18.54 -7.15
CA PRO A 184 4.42 -19.09 -5.97
C PRO A 184 5.37 -19.39 -4.80
N TYR A 185 6.26 -18.49 -4.48
CA TYR A 185 7.19 -18.63 -3.36
C TYR A 185 7.08 -17.45 -2.40
N LEU A 186 7.63 -17.61 -1.20
CA LEU A 186 7.56 -16.57 -0.18
C LEU A 186 8.31 -15.31 -0.65
N THR A 187 7.55 -14.23 -0.80
CA THR A 187 8.05 -12.90 -1.17
C THR A 187 7.67 -11.87 -0.12
N GLY A 188 8.01 -10.61 -0.36
CA GLY A 188 7.57 -9.49 0.48
C GLY A 188 6.05 -9.42 0.67
N ALA A 189 5.25 -9.94 -0.27
CA ALA A 189 3.79 -9.98 -0.15
C ALA A 189 3.33 -10.74 1.09
N GLY A 190 3.85 -11.96 1.33
CA GLY A 190 3.50 -12.77 2.50
C GLY A 190 3.94 -12.12 3.82
N SER A 191 5.16 -11.60 3.87
CA SER A 191 5.69 -10.95 5.07
C SER A 191 4.90 -9.68 5.44
N TRP A 192 4.60 -8.85 4.47
CA TRP A 192 3.79 -7.64 4.68
C TRP A 192 2.34 -7.96 5.02
N LEU A 193 1.76 -9.04 4.47
CA LEU A 193 0.42 -9.47 4.86
C LEU A 193 0.36 -9.84 6.34
N LEU A 194 1.28 -10.68 6.81
CA LEU A 194 1.35 -11.06 8.23
C LEU A 194 1.54 -9.84 9.12
N MET A 195 2.44 -8.93 8.73
CA MET A 195 2.67 -7.69 9.47
C MET A 195 1.43 -6.78 9.45
N THR A 196 0.71 -6.69 8.33
CA THR A 196 -0.52 -5.90 8.25
C THR A 196 -1.61 -6.46 9.16
N LEU A 197 -1.81 -7.77 9.13
CA LEU A 197 -2.79 -8.42 10.00
C LEU A 197 -2.43 -8.23 11.47
N GLN A 198 -1.20 -8.57 11.88
CA GLN A 198 -0.80 -8.48 13.27
C GLN A 198 -0.74 -7.04 13.77
N CYS A 199 0.01 -6.16 13.08
CA CYS A 199 0.33 -4.82 13.60
C CYS A 199 -0.74 -3.78 13.31
N GLN A 200 -1.56 -3.97 12.28
CA GLN A 200 -2.57 -2.99 11.88
C GLN A 200 -4.00 -3.49 12.15
N ALA A 201 -4.42 -4.62 11.56
CA ALA A 201 -5.79 -5.10 11.73
C ALA A 201 -6.06 -5.52 13.18
N PHE A 202 -5.28 -6.45 13.73
CA PHE A 202 -5.35 -6.84 15.14
C PHE A 202 -4.65 -5.83 16.07
N GLY A 203 -3.80 -4.97 15.54
CA GLY A 203 -3.17 -3.88 16.28
C GLY A 203 -2.21 -4.31 17.39
N VAL A 204 -1.61 -5.50 17.29
CA VAL A 204 -0.66 -6.04 18.29
C VAL A 204 0.76 -5.67 17.86
N ARG A 205 1.35 -4.67 18.51
CA ARG A 205 2.71 -4.20 18.18
C ARG A 205 3.46 -3.66 19.40
N GLY A 206 4.79 -3.65 19.27
CA GLY A 206 5.66 -2.95 20.23
C GLY A 206 5.76 -1.48 19.91
N GLN A 207 5.77 -0.62 20.95
CA GLN A 207 6.03 0.80 20.82
C GLN A 207 6.76 1.31 22.06
N ASP A 208 7.96 1.85 21.89
CA ASP A 208 8.78 2.45 22.95
C ASP A 208 8.95 1.52 24.18
N GLY A 209 9.16 0.22 23.93
CA GLY A 209 9.30 -0.81 24.96
C GLY A 209 7.98 -1.32 25.55
N ASN A 210 6.84 -0.78 25.15
CA ASN A 210 5.51 -1.20 25.60
C ASN A 210 4.83 -2.10 24.55
N LEU A 211 3.90 -2.94 25.01
CA LEU A 211 2.93 -3.62 24.15
C LEU A 211 1.75 -2.68 23.91
N LEU A 212 1.50 -2.37 22.64
CA LEU A 212 0.33 -1.60 22.22
C LEU A 212 -0.71 -2.54 21.61
N LEU A 213 -1.96 -2.42 22.06
CA LEU A 213 -3.13 -3.11 21.52
C LEU A 213 -4.09 -2.06 20.96
N GLU A 214 -4.16 -1.97 19.63
CA GLU A 214 -4.96 -0.95 18.92
C GLU A 214 -5.66 -1.60 17.72
N PRO A 215 -6.73 -2.41 17.96
CA PRO A 215 -7.41 -3.12 16.87
C PRO A 215 -8.14 -2.14 15.94
N LYS A 216 -8.11 -2.46 14.65
CA LYS A 216 -8.84 -1.75 13.59
C LYS A 216 -9.72 -2.74 12.81
N LEU A 217 -10.31 -3.68 13.53
CA LEU A 217 -11.13 -4.74 12.97
C LEU A 217 -12.50 -4.19 12.51
N GLN A 218 -12.95 -4.68 11.36
CA GLN A 218 -14.30 -4.45 10.85
C GLN A 218 -15.27 -5.48 11.44
N SER A 219 -16.56 -5.15 11.51
CA SER A 219 -17.57 -6.07 12.08
C SER A 219 -17.60 -7.45 11.40
N CYS A 220 -17.33 -7.51 10.09
CA CYS A 220 -17.25 -8.76 9.34
C CYS A 220 -16.05 -9.66 9.68
N GLN A 221 -15.09 -9.17 10.45
CA GLN A 221 -13.89 -9.91 10.85
C GLN A 221 -14.05 -10.62 12.20
N PHE A 222 -15.20 -10.46 12.86
CA PHE A 222 -15.54 -11.21 14.06
C PHE A 222 -16.29 -12.49 13.71
N GLY A 223 -16.04 -13.55 14.48
CA GLY A 223 -16.77 -14.80 14.37
C GLY A 223 -18.25 -14.66 14.75
N SER A 224 -19.02 -15.70 14.53
CA SER A 224 -20.44 -15.75 14.92
C SER A 224 -20.67 -15.63 16.44
N ASP A 225 -19.63 -15.86 17.23
CA ASP A 225 -19.59 -15.67 18.69
C ASP A 225 -19.18 -14.23 19.09
N GLY A 226 -19.02 -13.34 18.13
CA GLY A 226 -18.59 -11.96 18.37
C GLY A 226 -17.12 -11.82 18.77
N VAL A 227 -16.27 -12.84 18.52
CA VAL A 227 -14.86 -12.84 18.92
C VAL A 227 -13.96 -12.82 17.70
N ALA A 228 -12.88 -12.02 17.77
CA ALA A 228 -11.74 -12.09 16.88
C ALA A 228 -10.47 -12.37 17.70
N GLU A 229 -9.68 -13.36 17.28
CA GLU A 229 -8.53 -13.83 18.05
C GLU A 229 -7.26 -13.88 17.19
N ILE A 230 -6.14 -13.53 17.79
CA ILE A 230 -4.82 -13.72 17.22
C ILE A 230 -3.86 -14.33 18.24
N SER A 231 -3.09 -15.33 17.80
CA SER A 231 -1.95 -15.86 18.55
C SER A 231 -0.67 -15.43 17.85
N CYS A 232 0.23 -14.76 18.57
CA CYS A 232 1.47 -14.25 18.01
C CYS A 232 2.60 -14.22 19.04
N THR A 233 3.84 -14.04 18.57
CA THR A 233 5.00 -13.84 19.43
C THR A 233 5.35 -12.36 19.47
N CYS A 234 5.46 -11.78 20.67
CA CYS A 234 5.90 -10.41 20.87
C CYS A 234 6.97 -10.38 21.97
N ALA A 235 8.11 -9.77 21.70
CA ALA A 235 9.26 -9.68 22.62
C ALA A 235 9.65 -11.05 23.24
N GLY A 236 9.62 -12.11 22.43
CA GLY A 236 9.95 -13.48 22.85
C GLY A 236 8.89 -14.19 23.69
N LYS A 237 7.72 -13.59 23.89
CA LYS A 237 6.60 -14.18 24.63
C LYS A 237 5.48 -14.56 23.68
N GLN A 238 4.84 -15.70 23.93
CA GLN A 238 3.61 -16.10 23.24
C GLN A 238 2.44 -15.29 23.80
N LEU A 239 1.70 -14.65 22.90
CA LEU A 239 0.50 -13.89 23.22
C LEU A 239 -0.70 -14.52 22.53
N GLN A 240 -1.83 -14.56 23.23
CA GLN A 240 -3.15 -14.83 22.71
C GLN A 240 -4.02 -13.60 23.01
N VAL A 241 -4.45 -12.91 21.98
CA VAL A 241 -5.22 -11.67 22.13
C VAL A 241 -6.61 -11.90 21.55
N ARG A 242 -7.64 -11.63 22.37
CA ARG A 242 -9.07 -11.77 22.02
C ARG A 242 -9.75 -10.41 22.09
N TYR A 243 -10.44 -10.07 21.04
CA TYR A 243 -11.30 -8.90 20.99
C TYR A 243 -12.75 -9.34 20.92
N HIS A 244 -13.59 -8.71 21.73
CA HIS A 244 -15.04 -8.91 21.71
C HIS A 244 -15.69 -7.74 20.99
N ASN A 245 -16.58 -8.04 20.05
CA ASN A 245 -17.34 -7.00 19.37
C ASN A 245 -18.33 -6.37 20.37
N PRO A 246 -18.26 -5.07 20.64
CA PRO A 246 -19.16 -4.42 21.61
C PRO A 246 -20.61 -4.33 21.12
N GLN A 247 -20.86 -4.67 19.84
CA GLN A 247 -22.18 -4.61 19.21
C GLN A 247 -22.84 -5.99 19.01
N SER A 248 -22.20 -7.05 19.53
CA SER A 248 -22.72 -8.42 19.46
C SER A 248 -23.47 -8.81 20.71
#